data_a05cee21d5152371e063a7a6ac84272d
#
_entry.id   a05cee21d5152371e063a7a6ac84272d
#
_cell.length_a   1.000
_cell.length_b   1.000
_cell.length_c   1.000
_cell.angle_alpha   90.00
_cell.angle_beta   90.00
_cell.angle_gamma   90.00
#
_symmetry.space_group_name_H-M   'P 1'
#
loop_
_entity.id
_entity.type
_entity.pdbx_description
1 polymer ?
#
loop_
_entity_poly.entity_id
_entity_poly.type
_entity_poly.pdbx_seq_one_letter_code
_entity_poly.pdbx_strand_id
1 'polypeptide(L)'
;MSMSKLARKGSTRRAAALATAAAFLLFAAAPALAHSFLVDANPSSKDHVDAMPKTIKLKFGAGVEPAYSTLSIESGDGKVLAKGAVGKPETPRELTLDAPGDLAPGRYVVRYRVLSQDGHIVEGNYEFFLDAKK
;
A
#
# COMPACT_ATOMS: atom_id res chain seq x y z
N MET A 1 72.81 -21.66 -26.52
CA MET A 1 72.41 -21.23 -25.17
C MET A 1 71.01 -20.66 -25.23
N SER A 2 70.08 -21.40 -24.71
CA SER A 2 68.69 -21.06 -24.78
C SER A 2 68.28 -20.33 -23.51
N MET A 3 67.83 -19.11 -23.64
CA MET A 3 67.18 -18.37 -22.58
C MET A 3 65.67 -18.50 -22.75
N SER A 4 65.06 -19.27 -21.90
CA SER A 4 63.63 -19.47 -21.88
C SER A 4 62.92 -18.21 -21.44
N LYS A 5 62.12 -17.65 -22.28
CA LYS A 5 61.14 -16.62 -21.94
C LYS A 5 59.91 -17.27 -21.32
N LEU A 6 59.78 -17.23 -20.00
CA LEU A 6 58.53 -17.54 -19.33
C LEU A 6 57.58 -16.36 -19.51
N ALA A 7 56.57 -16.56 -20.31
CA ALA A 7 55.50 -15.62 -20.51
C ALA A 7 54.59 -15.56 -19.26
N ARG A 8 54.52 -14.44 -18.61
CA ARG A 8 53.48 -14.14 -17.64
C ARG A 8 52.12 -14.00 -18.36
N LYS A 9 51.40 -15.07 -18.48
CA LYS A 9 49.98 -15.05 -18.82
C LYS A 9 49.16 -15.49 -17.61
N GLY A 10 48.66 -14.56 -16.82
CA GLY A 10 47.85 -14.94 -15.68
C GLY A 10 47.10 -13.84 -14.96
N SER A 11 47.26 -12.58 -15.36
CA SER A 11 46.73 -11.47 -14.56
C SER A 11 45.45 -10.81 -15.13
N THR A 12 45.14 -11.00 -16.39
CA THR A 12 44.00 -10.29 -17.02
C THR A 12 42.66 -11.01 -16.91
N ARG A 13 42.64 -12.31 -16.60
CA ARG A 13 41.40 -13.06 -16.47
C ARG A 13 40.69 -12.87 -15.12
N ARG A 14 41.42 -12.51 -14.07
CA ARG A 14 40.84 -12.27 -12.73
C ARG A 14 40.23 -10.89 -12.58
N ALA A 15 40.71 -9.88 -13.28
CA ALA A 15 40.17 -8.54 -13.27
C ALA A 15 38.83 -8.44 -14.02
N ALA A 16 38.66 -9.19 -15.13
CA ALA A 16 37.43 -9.22 -15.90
C ALA A 16 36.26 -9.90 -15.14
N ALA A 17 36.55 -10.93 -14.35
CA ALA A 17 35.53 -11.64 -13.55
C ALA A 17 34.96 -10.79 -12.41
N LEU A 18 35.78 -9.94 -11.79
CA LEU A 18 35.35 -9.04 -10.72
C LEU A 18 34.52 -7.86 -11.23
N ALA A 19 34.80 -7.36 -12.43
CA ALA A 19 34.01 -6.28 -13.05
C ALA A 19 32.61 -6.73 -13.46
N THR A 20 32.45 -7.98 -13.87
CA THR A 20 31.16 -8.54 -14.27
C THR A 20 30.25 -8.82 -13.07
N ALA A 21 30.81 -9.20 -11.93
CA ALA A 21 30.05 -9.40 -10.69
C ALA A 21 29.54 -8.08 -10.07
N ALA A 22 30.30 -7.00 -10.19
CA ALA A 22 29.88 -5.68 -9.69
C ALA A 22 28.75 -5.06 -10.54
N ALA A 23 28.70 -5.33 -11.85
CA ALA A 23 27.64 -4.86 -12.74
C ALA A 23 26.30 -5.56 -12.48
N PHE A 24 26.31 -6.82 -12.02
CA PHE A 24 25.08 -7.58 -11.69
C PHE A 24 24.46 -7.13 -10.36
N LEU A 25 25.20 -6.58 -9.42
CA LEU A 25 24.73 -6.10 -8.14
C LEU A 25 24.01 -4.74 -8.22
N LEU A 26 24.24 -3.97 -9.28
CA LEU A 26 23.57 -2.68 -9.51
C LEU A 26 22.18 -2.80 -10.13
N PHE A 27 21.80 -3.97 -10.65
CA PHE A 27 20.47 -4.20 -11.24
C PHE A 27 19.45 -4.78 -10.26
N ALA A 28 19.84 -5.07 -9.02
CA ALA A 28 18.95 -5.67 -8.00
C ALA A 28 18.14 -4.64 -7.18
N ALA A 29 18.26 -3.37 -7.46
CA ALA A 29 17.44 -2.33 -6.85
C ALA A 29 16.30 -1.94 -7.79
N ALA A 30 15.41 -2.89 -8.12
CA ALA A 30 14.10 -2.52 -8.63
C ALA A 30 13.34 -1.84 -7.49
N PRO A 31 12.87 -0.60 -7.64
CA PRO A 31 12.03 0.01 -6.63
C PRO A 31 10.71 -0.77 -6.57
N ALA A 32 10.52 -1.52 -5.51
CA ALA A 32 9.26 -2.18 -5.19
C ALA A 32 8.20 -1.15 -4.73
N LEU A 33 8.02 -0.04 -5.45
CA LEU A 33 7.17 1.08 -5.05
C LEU A 33 6.16 1.47 -6.11
N ALA A 34 5.45 0.49 -6.66
CA ALA A 34 4.35 0.76 -7.59
C ALA A 34 2.97 0.40 -7.04
N HIS A 35 2.82 0.16 -5.72
CA HIS A 35 1.53 -0.21 -5.15
C HIS A 35 0.86 0.98 -4.46
N SER A 36 -0.45 1.13 -4.70
CA SER A 36 -1.31 2.06 -3.99
C SER A 36 -1.47 1.65 -2.53
N PHE A 37 -0.51 1.98 -1.68
CA PHE A 37 -0.67 1.81 -0.24
C PHE A 37 -1.52 2.95 0.35
N LEU A 38 -2.18 2.68 1.47
CA LEU A 38 -2.94 3.67 2.20
C LEU A 38 -1.99 4.70 2.83
N VAL A 39 -2.16 5.98 2.47
CA VAL A 39 -1.31 7.08 2.97
C VAL A 39 -2.02 7.97 3.97
N ASP A 40 -3.35 8.02 3.91
CA ASP A 40 -4.17 8.81 4.82
C ASP A 40 -5.57 8.21 4.92
N ALA A 41 -6.21 8.40 6.06
CA ALA A 41 -7.57 7.94 6.31
C ALA A 41 -8.29 8.87 7.30
N ASN A 42 -9.60 9.01 7.14
CA ASN A 42 -10.46 9.69 8.10
C ASN A 42 -11.74 8.87 8.33
N PRO A 43 -11.96 8.31 9.51
CA PRO A 43 -11.05 8.27 10.66
C PRO A 43 -9.75 7.54 10.36
N SER A 44 -8.67 7.90 11.05
CA SER A 44 -7.39 7.24 10.94
C SER A 44 -7.32 5.97 11.81
N SER A 45 -6.26 5.18 11.61
CA SER A 45 -5.99 4.01 12.45
C SER A 45 -5.81 4.41 13.90
N LYS A 46 -6.53 3.73 14.80
CA LYS A 46 -6.54 3.95 16.25
C LYS A 46 -7.16 5.27 16.70
N ASP A 47 -7.79 6.03 15.84
CA ASP A 47 -8.50 7.24 16.23
C ASP A 47 -9.64 6.92 17.19
N HIS A 48 -9.85 7.85 18.12
CA HIS A 48 -11.01 7.96 18.95
C HIS A 48 -11.85 9.14 18.49
N VAL A 49 -13.08 8.89 18.09
CA VAL A 49 -13.99 9.91 17.59
C VAL A 49 -15.23 10.04 18.50
N ASP A 50 -15.64 11.24 18.76
CA ASP A 50 -16.83 11.51 19.59
C ASP A 50 -18.15 11.33 18.81
N ALA A 51 -18.06 11.33 17.50
CA ALA A 51 -19.20 11.11 16.61
C ALA A 51 -18.74 10.37 15.35
N MET A 52 -19.57 9.47 14.83
CA MET A 52 -19.31 8.81 13.58
C MET A 52 -19.29 9.85 12.44
N PRO A 53 -18.20 9.95 11.67
CA PRO A 53 -18.20 10.82 10.50
C PRO A 53 -19.22 10.32 9.47
N LYS A 54 -19.80 11.25 8.73
CA LYS A 54 -20.77 10.90 7.68
C LYS A 54 -20.16 10.05 6.57
N THR A 55 -18.88 10.25 6.32
CA THR A 55 -18.15 9.59 5.23
C THR A 55 -16.80 9.13 5.73
N ILE A 56 -16.50 7.87 5.46
CA ILE A 56 -15.15 7.32 5.59
C ILE A 56 -14.37 7.71 4.34
N LYS A 57 -13.19 8.27 4.50
CA LYS A 57 -12.31 8.67 3.40
C LYS A 57 -10.98 7.98 3.50
N LEU A 58 -10.56 7.32 2.41
CA LEU A 58 -9.24 6.72 2.28
C LEU A 58 -8.48 7.38 1.13
N LYS A 59 -7.21 7.69 1.35
CA LYS A 59 -6.29 8.21 0.36
C LYS A 59 -5.13 7.24 0.16
N PHE A 60 -4.84 6.95 -1.10
CA PHE A 60 -3.81 6.00 -1.50
C PHE A 60 -2.61 6.71 -2.14
N GLY A 61 -1.47 6.04 -2.18
CA GLY A 61 -0.23 6.57 -2.74
C GLY A 61 -0.23 6.72 -4.26
N ALA A 62 -1.15 6.03 -4.95
CA ALA A 62 -1.37 6.13 -6.40
C ALA A 62 -2.85 6.18 -6.73
N GLY A 63 -3.18 6.43 -7.99
CA GLY A 63 -4.56 6.41 -8.47
C GLY A 63 -5.21 5.03 -8.31
N VAL A 64 -6.49 5.03 -8.06
CA VAL A 64 -7.29 3.82 -7.84
C VAL A 64 -8.49 3.77 -8.79
N GLU A 65 -8.98 2.55 -9.03
CA GLU A 65 -10.15 2.29 -9.88
C GLU A 65 -11.38 2.04 -8.99
N PRO A 66 -12.29 3.02 -8.80
CA PRO A 66 -13.42 2.89 -7.90
C PRO A 66 -14.35 1.74 -8.28
N ALA A 67 -14.57 1.52 -9.59
CA ALA A 67 -15.46 0.48 -10.09
C ALA A 67 -15.00 -0.95 -9.72
N TYR A 68 -13.72 -1.12 -9.43
CA TYR A 68 -13.12 -2.41 -9.08
C TYR A 68 -12.58 -2.45 -7.64
N SER A 69 -12.96 -1.47 -6.85
CA SER A 69 -12.50 -1.32 -5.47
C SER A 69 -13.68 -1.42 -4.51
N THR A 70 -13.39 -1.84 -3.28
CA THR A 70 -14.38 -1.97 -2.22
C THR A 70 -13.84 -1.49 -0.91
N LEU A 71 -14.62 -0.68 -0.22
CA LEU A 71 -14.46 -0.34 1.18
C LEU A 71 -15.60 -0.96 1.97
N SER A 72 -15.36 -1.33 3.21
CA SER A 72 -16.41 -1.69 4.16
C SER A 72 -16.10 -1.15 5.55
N ILE A 73 -17.17 -0.87 6.29
CA ILE A 73 -17.10 -0.64 7.73
C ILE A 73 -17.78 -1.80 8.42
N GLU A 74 -17.10 -2.37 9.40
CA GLU A 74 -17.55 -3.51 10.17
C GLU A 74 -17.62 -3.15 11.65
N SER A 75 -18.58 -3.71 12.36
CA SER A 75 -18.60 -3.68 13.82
C SER A 75 -17.48 -4.52 14.41
N GLY A 76 -17.17 -4.34 15.69
CA GLY A 76 -16.11 -5.06 16.36
C GLY A 76 -16.27 -6.58 16.38
N ASP A 77 -17.49 -7.09 16.20
CA ASP A 77 -17.84 -8.52 16.08
C ASP A 77 -17.82 -9.05 14.63
N GLY A 78 -17.41 -8.21 13.65
CA GLY A 78 -17.24 -8.60 12.26
C GLY A 78 -18.47 -8.45 11.36
N LYS A 79 -19.55 -7.86 11.85
CA LYS A 79 -20.73 -7.58 11.02
C LYS A 79 -20.47 -6.42 10.08
N VAL A 80 -20.67 -6.61 8.78
CA VAL A 80 -20.58 -5.54 7.77
C VAL A 80 -21.78 -4.60 7.92
N LEU A 81 -21.49 -3.32 8.15
CA LEU A 81 -22.49 -2.27 8.36
C LEU A 81 -22.74 -1.43 7.11
N ALA A 82 -21.70 -1.22 6.30
CA ALA A 82 -21.79 -0.58 5.00
C ALA A 82 -20.67 -1.09 4.10
N LYS A 83 -20.90 -1.09 2.79
CA LYS A 83 -19.96 -1.56 1.78
C LYS A 83 -20.16 -0.78 0.48
N GLY A 84 -19.07 -0.40 -0.17
CA GLY A 84 -19.06 0.30 -1.44
C GLY A 84 -17.75 1.05 -1.63
N ALA A 85 -17.63 1.79 -2.71
CA ALA A 85 -16.53 2.72 -2.93
C ALA A 85 -16.95 3.77 -3.94
N VAL A 86 -16.81 5.02 -3.60
CA VAL A 86 -17.07 6.16 -4.48
C VAL A 86 -15.75 6.89 -4.70
N GLY A 87 -15.40 7.10 -5.96
CA GLY A 87 -14.26 7.89 -6.37
C GLY A 87 -14.69 9.06 -7.25
N LYS A 88 -13.83 10.07 -7.36
CA LYS A 88 -14.03 11.23 -8.21
C LYS A 88 -12.81 11.43 -9.11
N PRO A 89 -13.01 11.84 -10.39
CA PRO A 89 -11.90 12.11 -11.31
C PRO A 89 -10.93 13.18 -10.79
N GLU A 90 -11.42 14.15 -10.02
CA GLU A 90 -10.63 15.26 -9.46
C GLU A 90 -9.71 14.79 -8.33
N THR A 91 -10.03 13.68 -7.69
CA THR A 91 -9.27 13.09 -6.59
C THR A 91 -8.99 11.60 -6.87
N PRO A 92 -8.17 11.29 -7.88
CA PRO A 92 -8.03 9.91 -8.38
C PRO A 92 -7.39 8.94 -7.38
N ARG A 93 -6.81 9.45 -6.29
CA ARG A 93 -6.21 8.64 -5.22
C ARG A 93 -7.10 8.45 -4.00
N GLU A 94 -8.32 8.96 -4.04
CA GLU A 94 -9.24 8.91 -2.90
C GLU A 94 -10.46 8.04 -3.20
N LEU A 95 -10.88 7.28 -2.19
CA LEU A 95 -12.15 6.58 -2.15
C LEU A 95 -12.92 6.96 -0.90
N THR A 96 -14.24 7.03 -1.02
CA THR A 96 -15.14 7.32 0.08
C THR A 96 -16.21 6.25 0.21
N LEU A 97 -16.71 6.10 1.42
CA LEU A 97 -17.85 5.27 1.76
C LEU A 97 -18.73 6.01 2.76
N ASP A 98 -20.00 6.16 2.46
CA ASP A 98 -20.93 6.74 3.42
C ASP A 98 -21.09 5.80 4.63
N ALA A 99 -20.89 6.33 5.80
CA ALA A 99 -21.03 5.58 7.04
C ALA A 99 -22.51 5.53 7.44
N PRO A 100 -22.98 4.42 8.06
CA PRO A 100 -24.29 4.36 8.64
C PRO A 100 -24.43 5.40 9.76
N GLY A 101 -25.60 6.03 9.88
CA GLY A 101 -25.93 6.86 11.05
C GLY A 101 -26.20 6.02 12.30
N ASP A 102 -26.22 6.65 13.45
CA ASP A 102 -26.69 6.09 14.74
C ASP A 102 -25.98 4.79 15.16
N LEU A 103 -24.65 4.75 15.00
CA LEU A 103 -23.85 3.65 15.50
C LEU A 103 -23.58 3.80 16.99
N ALA A 104 -23.60 2.66 17.70
CA ALA A 104 -23.28 2.61 19.12
C ALA A 104 -21.78 2.86 19.37
N PRO A 105 -21.40 3.42 20.53
CA PRO A 105 -20.00 3.44 20.94
C PRO A 105 -19.36 2.06 20.88
N GLY A 106 -18.10 2.01 20.46
CA GLY A 106 -17.37 0.76 20.35
C GLY A 106 -16.28 0.80 19.28
N ARG A 107 -15.72 -0.36 19.03
CA ARG A 107 -14.69 -0.57 18.04
C ARG A 107 -15.31 -0.85 16.66
N TYR A 108 -14.77 -0.21 15.65
CA TYR A 108 -15.12 -0.40 14.24
C TYR A 108 -13.89 -0.70 13.42
N VAL A 109 -14.06 -1.50 12.37
CA VAL A 109 -12.99 -1.89 11.45
C VAL A 109 -13.34 -1.37 10.06
N VAL A 110 -12.43 -0.64 9.45
CA VAL A 110 -12.48 -0.29 8.03
C VAL A 110 -11.63 -1.30 7.28
N ARG A 111 -12.21 -1.94 6.29
CA ARG A 111 -11.52 -2.89 5.42
C ARG A 111 -11.56 -2.39 3.99
N TYR A 112 -10.47 -2.54 3.27
CA TYR A 112 -10.40 -2.14 1.87
C TYR A 112 -9.74 -3.20 1.00
N ARG A 113 -10.24 -3.30 -0.22
CA ARG A 113 -9.66 -4.05 -1.33
C ARG A 113 -9.73 -3.15 -2.56
N VAL A 114 -8.60 -2.70 -3.04
CA VAL A 114 -8.50 -1.61 -4.01
C VAL A 114 -7.68 -2.06 -5.20
N LEU A 115 -8.22 -1.84 -6.41
CA LEU A 115 -7.46 -1.95 -7.63
C LEU A 115 -6.74 -0.63 -7.90
N SER A 116 -5.42 -0.67 -7.95
CA SER A 116 -4.59 0.45 -8.37
C SER A 116 -4.62 0.62 -9.89
N GLN A 117 -4.43 1.84 -10.38
CA GLN A 117 -4.37 2.12 -11.83
C GLN A 117 -3.19 1.42 -12.52
N ASP A 118 -2.17 0.98 -11.79
CA ASP A 118 -1.08 0.15 -12.29
C ASP A 118 -1.42 -1.35 -12.41
N GLY A 119 -2.65 -1.75 -12.06
CA GLY A 119 -3.16 -3.11 -12.17
C GLY A 119 -2.94 -3.99 -10.94
N HIS A 120 -2.35 -3.48 -9.86
CA HIS A 120 -2.16 -4.23 -8.63
C HIS A 120 -3.34 -4.08 -7.67
N ILE A 121 -3.64 -5.16 -6.94
CA ILE A 121 -4.65 -5.17 -5.88
C ILE A 121 -3.94 -4.96 -4.54
N VAL A 122 -4.47 -4.02 -3.76
CA VAL A 122 -4.01 -3.71 -2.40
C VAL A 122 -5.15 -3.98 -1.44
N GLU A 123 -4.88 -4.73 -0.41
CA GLU A 123 -5.84 -5.07 0.64
C GLU A 123 -5.30 -4.68 2.01
N GLY A 124 -6.19 -4.26 2.89
CA GLY A 124 -5.84 -3.94 4.25
C GLY A 124 -7.05 -3.64 5.11
N ASN A 125 -6.78 -3.40 6.36
CA ASN A 125 -7.78 -2.98 7.32
C ASN A 125 -7.13 -2.18 8.45
N TYR A 126 -7.94 -1.39 9.14
CA TYR A 126 -7.56 -0.70 10.36
C TYR A 126 -8.78 -0.52 11.24
N GLU A 127 -8.57 -0.28 12.50
CA GLU A 127 -9.64 -0.04 13.48
C GLU A 127 -9.61 1.39 13.98
N PHE A 128 -10.79 1.88 14.35
CA PHE A 128 -10.99 3.13 15.10
C PHE A 128 -12.08 2.92 16.13
N PHE A 129 -12.27 3.90 17.02
CA PHE A 129 -13.17 3.79 18.13
C PHE A 129 -14.14 4.98 18.13
N LEU A 130 -15.43 4.67 18.28
CA LEU A 130 -16.47 5.65 18.56
C LEU A 130 -16.66 5.70 20.08
N ASP A 131 -16.34 6.83 20.66
CA ASP A 131 -16.43 7.01 22.11
C ASP A 131 -17.87 7.29 22.54
N ALA A 132 -18.19 6.93 23.77
CA ALA A 132 -19.48 7.27 24.34
C ALA A 132 -19.55 8.79 24.57
N LYS A 133 -20.69 9.37 24.22
CA LYS A 133 -20.97 10.78 24.58
C LYS A 133 -20.91 10.92 26.10
N LYS A 134 -20.12 11.87 26.52
CA LYS A 134 -20.05 12.26 27.94
C LYS A 134 -21.24 13.11 28.32
#